data_58f9f00e67d049a1b6c931d237c95966
#
_entry.id   58f9f00e67d049a1b6c931d237c95966
#
_cell.length_a   1.000
_cell.length_b   1.000
_cell.length_c   1.000
_cell.angle_alpha   90.00
_cell.angle_beta   90.00
_cell.angle_gamma   90.00
#
_symmetry.space_group_name_H-M   'P 1'
#
loop_
_entity.id
_entity.type
_entity.pdbx_description
1 polymer ?
#
loop_
_entity_poly.entity_id
_entity_poly.type
_entity_poly.pdbx_seq_one_letter_code
_entity_poly.pdbx_strand_id
1 'polypeptide(L)'
;MITFSFRSAVRILRTVPICPKPKSIGLKNIPKNEPMIFVYNHIVLRAEPVWLGIGTPVKPHIRFFADIKLADPKNLPILKKDIRDSVFTQKFQKKANRFRWTKAALEKIVDGLARYIIAQTNRFDVIIAILDYPTEKEEMSSKFKTNFNALKKCVRCLENNIPIAIAPSGGKTYEAFENPVYNTTVPTLASRLYKNGIITKIVPSIIKERPIINQETYWRYVASRIIFYRLFRQALNLFRIKSYERPTLTIEFLPPLTFEKANPSKDEKVDFVKNLLQLIYDNLKK
;
A
#
# COMPACT_ATOMS: atom_id res chain seq x y z
N MET A 1 -13.38 -1.45 -24.24
CA MET A 1 -12.61 -0.84 -23.11
C MET A 1 -11.99 -1.96 -22.30
N ILE A 2 -10.65 -2.09 -22.34
CA ILE A 2 -9.92 -3.24 -21.76
C ILE A 2 -10.02 -3.14 -20.23
N THR A 3 -10.72 -4.07 -19.61
CA THR A 3 -10.78 -4.21 -18.15
C THR A 3 -9.46 -4.79 -17.65
N PHE A 4 -8.54 -3.95 -17.26
CA PHE A 4 -7.33 -4.39 -16.57
C PHE A 4 -7.71 -4.85 -15.15
N SER A 5 -7.70 -6.16 -14.93
CA SER A 5 -7.76 -6.70 -13.57
C SER A 5 -6.47 -6.31 -12.82
N PHE A 6 -6.52 -6.24 -11.48
CA PHE A 6 -5.31 -6.09 -10.65
C PHE A 6 -4.20 -7.07 -11.07
N ARG A 7 -4.58 -8.27 -11.49
CA ARG A 7 -3.71 -9.29 -12.07
C ARG A 7 -2.97 -8.81 -13.32
N SER A 8 -3.65 -8.09 -14.20
CA SER A 8 -3.05 -7.55 -15.43
C SER A 8 -2.16 -6.36 -15.10
N ALA A 9 -2.56 -5.49 -14.16
CA ALA A 9 -1.72 -4.41 -13.67
C ALA A 9 -0.43 -4.94 -13.04
N VAL A 10 -0.52 -5.96 -12.17
CA VAL A 10 0.64 -6.64 -11.56
C VAL A 10 1.55 -7.28 -12.62
N ARG A 11 0.98 -7.93 -13.66
CA ARG A 11 1.77 -8.50 -14.76
C ARG A 11 2.51 -7.41 -15.53
N ILE A 12 1.81 -6.33 -15.87
CA ILE A 12 2.41 -5.18 -16.59
C ILE A 12 3.53 -4.57 -15.75
N LEU A 13 3.28 -4.34 -14.46
CA LEU A 13 4.29 -3.78 -13.56
C LEU A 13 5.52 -4.69 -13.42
N ARG A 14 5.35 -6.01 -13.51
CA ARG A 14 6.48 -6.96 -13.54
C ARG A 14 7.33 -6.85 -14.82
N THR A 15 6.72 -6.53 -15.94
CA THR A 15 7.41 -6.45 -17.24
C THR A 15 7.98 -5.06 -17.51
N VAL A 16 7.43 -4.03 -16.87
CA VAL A 16 7.90 -2.65 -17.05
C VAL A 16 9.23 -2.45 -16.33
N PRO A 17 10.31 -2.09 -17.03
CA PRO A 17 11.65 -1.94 -16.44
C PRO A 17 11.76 -0.82 -15.41
N ILE A 18 10.71 -0.01 -15.24
CA ILE A 18 10.62 1.10 -14.31
C ILE A 18 10.33 0.62 -12.88
N CYS A 19 9.66 -0.53 -12.73
CA CYS A 19 9.31 -1.04 -11.41
C CYS A 19 10.41 -1.97 -10.89
N PRO A 20 10.89 -1.79 -9.65
CA PRO A 20 11.78 -2.75 -9.02
C PRO A 20 11.09 -4.12 -8.95
N LYS A 21 11.83 -5.20 -9.27
CA LYS A 21 11.31 -6.54 -9.01
C LYS A 21 11.54 -6.85 -7.54
N PRO A 22 10.50 -7.07 -6.74
CA PRO A 22 10.70 -7.43 -5.35
C PRO A 22 11.35 -8.81 -5.26
N LYS A 23 12.37 -8.94 -4.44
CA LYS A 23 12.93 -10.21 -4.01
C LYS A 23 12.11 -10.71 -2.83
N SER A 24 11.44 -11.83 -2.97
CA SER A 24 10.65 -12.43 -1.89
C SER A 24 11.48 -13.45 -1.12
N ILE A 25 11.49 -13.33 0.20
CA ILE A 25 12.19 -14.22 1.14
C ILE A 25 11.14 -14.84 2.07
N GLY A 26 11.35 -16.08 2.49
CA GLY A 26 10.45 -16.75 3.44
C GLY A 26 9.10 -17.19 2.83
N LEU A 27 9.03 -17.41 1.52
CA LEU A 27 7.80 -17.88 0.85
C LEU A 27 7.22 -19.18 1.45
N LYS A 28 8.06 -20.01 2.07
CA LYS A 28 7.64 -21.22 2.79
C LYS A 28 6.76 -20.93 4.01
N ASN A 29 6.84 -19.72 4.54
CA ASN A 29 6.07 -19.27 5.70
C ASN A 29 4.64 -18.82 5.32
N ILE A 30 4.31 -18.78 4.03
CA ILE A 30 2.98 -18.44 3.57
C ILE A 30 2.10 -19.68 3.60
N PRO A 31 1.04 -19.71 4.42
CA PRO A 31 0.11 -20.83 4.49
C PRO A 31 -0.56 -21.09 3.13
N LYS A 32 -0.90 -22.34 2.87
CA LYS A 32 -1.63 -22.74 1.65
C LYS A 32 -3.06 -23.07 2.00
N ASN A 33 -4.01 -22.47 1.28
CA ASN A 33 -5.43 -22.76 1.40
C ASN A 33 -6.02 -22.55 2.83
N GLU A 34 -5.43 -21.63 3.58
CA GLU A 34 -5.91 -21.26 4.91
C GLU A 34 -6.29 -19.76 4.93
N PRO A 35 -7.23 -19.35 5.80
CA PRO A 35 -7.53 -17.95 6.04
C PRO A 35 -6.28 -17.24 6.53
N MET A 36 -5.87 -16.16 5.84
CA MET A 36 -4.65 -15.45 6.22
C MET A 36 -4.75 -13.94 6.10
N ILE A 37 -4.07 -13.26 7.03
CA ILE A 37 -3.92 -11.82 7.07
C ILE A 37 -2.43 -11.51 6.93
N PHE A 38 -2.04 -10.84 5.86
CA PHE A 38 -0.70 -10.25 5.74
C PHE A 38 -0.67 -8.93 6.51
N VAL A 39 0.29 -8.83 7.43
CA VAL A 39 0.52 -7.60 8.19
C VAL A 39 1.86 -7.02 7.79
N TYR A 40 1.87 -5.80 7.26
CA TYR A 40 3.05 -5.21 6.67
C TYR A 40 3.34 -3.80 7.20
N ASN A 41 4.63 -3.43 7.15
CA ASN A 41 5.07 -2.08 7.43
C ASN A 41 4.73 -1.15 6.25
N HIS A 42 4.29 0.05 6.57
CA HIS A 42 3.99 1.07 5.57
C HIS A 42 5.20 1.99 5.40
N ILE A 43 5.82 1.99 4.21
CA ILE A 43 6.95 2.83 3.88
C ILE A 43 6.48 4.06 3.08
N VAL A 44 7.40 4.95 2.75
CA VAL A 44 7.17 6.32 2.25
C VAL A 44 6.30 6.44 0.99
N LEU A 45 6.27 5.45 0.12
CA LEU A 45 5.66 5.59 -1.21
C LEU A 45 4.19 5.19 -1.32
N ARG A 46 3.59 4.66 -0.25
CA ARG A 46 2.21 4.13 -0.24
C ARG A 46 1.91 3.11 -1.35
N ALA A 47 2.96 2.52 -1.94
CA ALA A 47 2.85 1.54 -3.01
C ALA A 47 3.05 0.09 -2.51
N GLU A 48 3.25 -0.10 -1.21
CA GLU A 48 3.52 -1.38 -0.56
C GLU A 48 2.46 -2.44 -0.84
N PRO A 49 1.15 -2.10 -0.88
CA PRO A 49 0.14 -3.07 -1.27
C PRO A 49 0.41 -3.68 -2.64
N VAL A 50 0.85 -2.85 -3.60
CA VAL A 50 1.17 -3.29 -4.96
C VAL A 50 2.39 -4.21 -4.95
N TRP A 51 3.44 -3.84 -4.20
CA TRP A 51 4.67 -4.62 -4.08
C TRP A 51 4.40 -5.95 -3.39
N LEU A 52 3.63 -5.94 -2.30
CA LEU A 52 3.23 -7.15 -1.61
C LEU A 52 2.44 -8.08 -2.54
N GLY A 53 1.50 -7.56 -3.32
CA GLY A 53 0.74 -8.32 -4.31
C GLY A 53 1.60 -8.90 -5.43
N ILE A 54 2.68 -8.18 -5.84
CA ILE A 54 3.64 -8.67 -6.85
C ILE A 54 4.52 -9.77 -6.26
N GLY A 55 4.99 -9.61 -5.03
CA GLY A 55 5.93 -10.52 -4.38
C GLY A 55 5.29 -11.77 -3.78
N THR A 56 3.97 -11.81 -3.66
CA THR A 56 3.25 -12.90 -3.00
C THR A 56 2.57 -13.82 -4.02
N PRO A 57 2.98 -15.10 -4.16
CA PRO A 57 2.44 -16.03 -5.16
C PRO A 57 1.14 -16.72 -4.69
N VAL A 58 0.25 -16.04 -3.97
CA VAL A 58 -0.99 -16.64 -3.45
C VAL A 58 -2.15 -16.54 -4.45
N LYS A 59 -3.03 -17.53 -4.38
CA LYS A 59 -4.31 -17.57 -5.11
C LYS A 59 -5.39 -17.99 -4.10
N PRO A 60 -6.52 -17.29 -4.05
CA PRO A 60 -6.87 -16.06 -4.77
C PRO A 60 -5.97 -14.87 -4.36
N HIS A 61 -6.02 -13.79 -5.14
CA HIS A 61 -5.18 -12.62 -4.88
C HIS A 61 -5.55 -11.91 -3.58
N ILE A 62 -4.54 -11.35 -2.93
CA ILE A 62 -4.67 -10.56 -1.71
C ILE A 62 -5.62 -9.38 -1.93
N ARG A 63 -6.53 -9.15 -0.98
CA ARG A 63 -7.37 -7.95 -0.91
C ARG A 63 -6.70 -6.91 -0.02
N PHE A 64 -6.62 -5.69 -0.51
CA PHE A 64 -6.00 -4.57 0.19
C PHE A 64 -7.06 -3.58 0.66
N PHE A 65 -6.73 -2.85 1.71
CA PHE A 65 -7.51 -1.70 2.11
C PHE A 65 -7.19 -0.51 1.22
N ALA A 66 -8.23 0.24 0.86
CA ALA A 66 -8.11 1.52 0.19
C ALA A 66 -8.89 2.58 0.97
N ASP A 67 -8.33 3.77 1.09
CA ASP A 67 -9.06 4.90 1.65
C ASP A 67 -10.23 5.27 0.74
N ILE A 68 -11.37 5.64 1.33
CA ILE A 68 -12.56 6.09 0.59
C ILE A 68 -12.24 7.28 -0.33
N LYS A 69 -11.24 8.09 0.02
CA LYS A 69 -10.75 9.19 -0.84
C LYS A 69 -10.30 8.71 -2.21
N LEU A 70 -9.83 7.46 -2.31
CA LEU A 70 -9.40 6.85 -3.56
C LEU A 70 -10.55 6.25 -4.38
N ALA A 71 -11.74 6.09 -3.79
CA ALA A 71 -12.88 5.44 -4.40
C ALA A 71 -14.03 6.41 -4.76
N ASP A 72 -14.23 7.46 -3.97
CA ASP A 72 -15.34 8.40 -4.16
C ASP A 72 -14.95 9.55 -5.10
N PRO A 73 -15.67 9.72 -6.24
CA PRO A 73 -15.44 10.82 -7.17
C PRO A 73 -15.54 12.22 -6.54
N LYS A 74 -16.30 12.37 -5.44
CA LYS A 74 -16.39 13.64 -4.70
C LYS A 74 -15.04 14.10 -4.13
N ASN A 75 -14.15 13.16 -3.88
CA ASN A 75 -12.81 13.44 -3.36
C ASN A 75 -11.77 13.76 -4.46
N LEU A 76 -12.20 13.88 -5.72
CA LEU A 76 -11.31 14.20 -6.85
C LEU A 76 -10.42 15.42 -6.60
N PRO A 77 -10.89 16.55 -6.03
CA PRO A 77 -10.04 17.71 -5.73
C PRO A 77 -8.93 17.38 -4.71
N ILE A 78 -9.26 16.64 -3.66
CA ILE A 78 -8.30 16.20 -2.61
C ILE A 78 -7.26 15.29 -3.23
N LEU A 79 -7.70 14.27 -3.99
CA LEU A 79 -6.81 13.32 -4.64
C LEU A 79 -5.87 13.99 -5.65
N LYS A 80 -6.34 15.00 -6.39
CA LYS A 80 -5.49 15.80 -7.28
C LYS A 80 -4.38 16.52 -6.50
N LYS A 81 -4.71 17.10 -5.35
CA LYS A 81 -3.72 17.75 -4.48
C LYS A 81 -2.71 16.73 -3.99
N ASP A 82 -3.16 15.60 -3.46
CA ASP A 82 -2.29 14.53 -2.96
C ASP A 82 -1.36 13.98 -4.05
N ILE A 83 -1.86 13.77 -5.27
CA ILE A 83 -1.06 13.33 -6.41
C ILE A 83 -0.02 14.41 -6.76
N ARG A 84 -0.42 15.67 -6.82
CA ARG A 84 0.49 16.77 -7.13
C ARG A 84 1.64 16.82 -6.12
N ASP A 85 1.31 16.75 -4.83
CA ASP A 85 2.28 16.89 -3.75
C ASP A 85 3.14 15.63 -3.59
N SER A 86 2.59 14.44 -3.89
CA SER A 86 3.28 13.15 -3.72
C SER A 86 4.09 12.74 -4.96
N VAL A 87 3.59 13.06 -6.16
CA VAL A 87 4.19 12.58 -7.43
C VAL A 87 5.18 13.59 -8.00
N PHE A 88 4.90 14.87 -7.85
CA PHE A 88 5.72 15.92 -8.47
C PHE A 88 6.49 16.71 -7.42
N THR A 89 7.83 16.73 -7.53
CA THR A 89 8.65 17.52 -6.61
C THR A 89 8.28 19.00 -6.69
N GLN A 90 8.39 19.73 -5.58
CA GLN A 90 8.13 21.18 -5.55
C GLN A 90 8.96 21.93 -6.60
N LYS A 91 10.21 21.50 -6.83
CA LYS A 91 11.08 22.07 -7.86
C LYS A 91 10.52 21.87 -9.27
N PHE A 92 9.95 20.69 -9.56
CA PHE A 92 9.29 20.41 -10.83
C PHE A 92 8.02 21.25 -10.99
N GLN A 93 7.19 21.32 -9.95
CA GLN A 93 5.96 22.14 -9.96
C GLN A 93 6.26 23.63 -10.20
N LYS A 94 7.29 24.18 -9.52
CA LYS A 94 7.76 25.55 -9.75
C LYS A 94 8.18 25.79 -11.18
N LYS A 95 8.90 24.84 -11.81
CA LYS A 95 9.28 24.94 -13.23
C LYS A 95 8.07 24.82 -14.16
N ALA A 96 7.17 23.87 -13.92
CA ALA A 96 5.98 23.69 -14.74
C ALA A 96 5.04 24.89 -14.68
N ASN A 97 4.98 25.59 -13.56
CA ASN A 97 4.15 26.77 -13.38
C ASN A 97 4.69 28.05 -14.06
N ARG A 98 5.93 28.03 -14.57
CA ARG A 98 6.52 29.20 -15.27
C ARG A 98 5.83 29.51 -16.60
N PHE A 99 5.34 28.48 -17.29
CA PHE A 99 4.70 28.64 -18.58
C PHE A 99 3.26 28.12 -18.54
N ARG A 100 2.34 28.88 -19.13
CA ARG A 100 0.89 28.56 -19.13
C ARG A 100 0.59 27.16 -19.69
N TRP A 101 1.28 26.77 -20.76
CA TRP A 101 1.07 25.48 -21.41
C TRP A 101 1.61 24.29 -20.57
N THR A 102 2.77 24.43 -19.91
CA THR A 102 3.32 23.40 -19.03
C THR A 102 2.48 23.20 -17.77
N LYS A 103 1.94 24.30 -17.22
CA LYS A 103 0.97 24.25 -16.12
C LYS A 103 -0.28 23.50 -16.53
N ALA A 104 -0.86 23.84 -17.70
CA ALA A 104 -2.06 23.19 -18.22
C ALA A 104 -1.82 21.69 -18.50
N ALA A 105 -0.65 21.32 -19.02
CA ALA A 105 -0.29 19.93 -19.23
C ALA A 105 -0.16 19.17 -17.90
N LEU A 106 0.49 19.75 -16.89
CA LEU A 106 0.57 19.15 -15.55
C LEU A 106 -0.81 18.92 -14.94
N GLU A 107 -1.71 19.90 -15.01
CA GLU A 107 -3.07 19.78 -14.50
C GLU A 107 -3.86 18.65 -15.20
N LYS A 108 -3.73 18.51 -16.52
CA LYS A 108 -4.35 17.42 -17.29
C LYS A 108 -3.79 16.04 -16.87
N ILE A 109 -2.47 15.93 -16.64
CA ILE A 109 -1.86 14.69 -16.17
C ILE A 109 -2.36 14.33 -14.77
N VAL A 110 -2.39 15.29 -13.85
CA VAL A 110 -2.87 15.09 -12.48
C VAL A 110 -4.36 14.68 -12.49
N ASP A 111 -5.19 15.37 -13.29
CA ASP A 111 -6.61 15.03 -13.43
C ASP A 111 -6.82 13.63 -13.99
N GLY A 112 -6.10 13.28 -15.05
CA GLY A 112 -6.15 11.96 -15.66
C GLY A 112 -5.74 10.86 -14.70
N LEU A 113 -4.66 11.05 -13.94
CA LEU A 113 -4.20 10.11 -12.92
C LEU A 113 -5.22 9.96 -11.79
N ALA A 114 -5.79 11.05 -11.27
CA ALA A 114 -6.77 11.00 -10.20
C ALA A 114 -8.03 10.25 -10.62
N ARG A 115 -8.59 10.55 -11.80
CA ARG A 115 -9.76 9.83 -12.37
C ARG A 115 -9.44 8.36 -12.62
N TYR A 116 -8.23 8.06 -13.10
CA TYR A 116 -7.78 6.70 -13.31
C TYR A 116 -7.71 5.93 -11.99
N ILE A 117 -7.13 6.51 -10.92
CA ILE A 117 -7.05 5.89 -9.60
C ILE A 117 -8.45 5.60 -9.07
N ILE A 118 -9.39 6.56 -9.10
CA ILE A 118 -10.78 6.37 -8.65
C ILE A 118 -11.45 5.25 -9.44
N ALA A 119 -11.31 5.25 -10.77
CA ALA A 119 -11.91 4.24 -11.63
C ALA A 119 -11.34 2.85 -11.36
N GLN A 120 -10.03 2.73 -11.11
CA GLN A 120 -9.41 1.45 -10.81
C GLN A 120 -9.75 0.97 -9.39
N THR A 121 -9.76 1.86 -8.39
CA THR A 121 -10.14 1.51 -7.01
C THR A 121 -11.55 0.93 -6.95
N ASN A 122 -12.48 1.49 -7.73
CA ASN A 122 -13.85 0.97 -7.81
C ASN A 122 -13.97 -0.34 -8.60
N ARG A 123 -13.02 -0.63 -9.49
CA ARG A 123 -12.98 -1.87 -10.28
C ARG A 123 -12.23 -2.98 -9.57
N PHE A 124 -11.19 -2.63 -8.80
CA PHE A 124 -10.48 -3.60 -7.99
C PHE A 124 -11.38 -4.01 -6.83
N ASP A 125 -11.36 -5.29 -6.53
CA ASP A 125 -12.08 -5.81 -5.37
C ASP A 125 -11.30 -5.48 -4.08
N VAL A 126 -11.14 -4.19 -3.80
CA VAL A 126 -10.48 -3.66 -2.61
C VAL A 126 -11.49 -3.50 -1.46
N ILE A 127 -10.96 -3.39 -0.26
CA ILE A 127 -11.74 -3.15 0.95
C ILE A 127 -11.68 -1.65 1.24
N ILE A 128 -12.79 -0.95 1.03
CA ILE A 128 -12.86 0.49 1.22
C ILE A 128 -13.10 0.80 2.69
N ALA A 129 -12.25 1.63 3.28
CA ALA A 129 -12.34 2.10 4.66
C ALA A 129 -12.07 3.60 4.74
N ILE A 130 -12.49 4.23 5.83
CA ILE A 130 -12.11 5.61 6.16
C ILE A 130 -10.98 5.52 7.18
N LEU A 131 -9.77 5.90 6.77
CA LEU A 131 -8.57 5.77 7.58
C LEU A 131 -8.32 6.97 8.49
N ASP A 132 -8.73 8.17 8.06
CA ASP A 132 -8.56 9.38 8.87
C ASP A 132 -9.63 9.51 9.97
N TYR A 133 -9.28 10.19 11.05
CA TYR A 133 -10.24 10.52 12.12
C TYR A 133 -11.06 11.74 11.72
N PRO A 134 -12.40 11.62 11.61
CA PRO A 134 -13.26 12.77 11.34
C PRO A 134 -13.36 13.66 12.57
N THR A 135 -13.53 14.95 12.33
CA THR A 135 -13.69 15.98 13.39
C THR A 135 -15.16 16.22 13.74
N GLU A 136 -16.09 15.90 12.85
CA GLU A 136 -17.51 16.15 13.02
C GLU A 136 -18.31 14.87 13.32
N LYS A 137 -19.43 15.00 14.07
CA LYS A 137 -20.27 13.85 14.48
C LYS A 137 -20.90 13.10 13.30
N GLU A 138 -21.34 13.81 12.26
CA GLU A 138 -21.93 13.19 11.06
C GLU A 138 -20.89 12.39 10.27
N GLU A 139 -19.67 12.90 10.15
CA GLU A 139 -18.55 12.19 9.57
C GLU A 139 -18.19 10.95 10.38
N MET A 140 -18.30 11.01 11.72
CA MET A 140 -18.08 9.84 12.59
C MET A 140 -19.08 8.72 12.33
N SER A 141 -20.38 9.05 12.15
CA SER A 141 -21.40 8.05 11.83
C SER A 141 -21.15 7.38 10.48
N SER A 142 -20.81 8.18 9.46
CA SER A 142 -20.45 7.68 8.14
C SER A 142 -19.21 6.80 8.18
N LYS A 143 -18.18 7.20 8.93
CA LYS A 143 -16.96 6.42 9.16
C LYS A 143 -17.27 5.08 9.81
N PHE A 144 -18.08 5.08 10.85
CA PHE A 144 -18.45 3.85 11.56
C PHE A 144 -19.15 2.86 10.63
N LYS A 145 -20.14 3.33 9.86
CA LYS A 145 -20.87 2.51 8.88
C LYS A 145 -19.95 1.94 7.81
N THR A 146 -19.07 2.78 7.25
CA THR A 146 -18.14 2.38 6.19
C THR A 146 -17.13 1.36 6.72
N ASN A 147 -16.53 1.61 7.89
CA ASN A 147 -15.54 0.72 8.48
C ASN A 147 -16.17 -0.60 8.97
N PHE A 148 -17.41 -0.56 9.45
CA PHE A 148 -18.16 -1.78 9.77
C PHE A 148 -18.41 -2.66 8.54
N ASN A 149 -18.76 -2.07 7.42
CA ASN A 149 -18.91 -2.78 6.14
C ASN A 149 -17.56 -3.34 5.64
N ALA A 150 -16.48 -2.59 5.82
CA ALA A 150 -15.13 -3.07 5.53
C ALA A 150 -14.77 -4.31 6.36
N LEU A 151 -15.05 -4.28 7.66
CA LEU A 151 -14.83 -5.45 8.55
C LEU A 151 -15.68 -6.66 8.12
N LYS A 152 -16.96 -6.46 7.76
CA LYS A 152 -17.80 -7.54 7.23
C LYS A 152 -17.22 -8.13 5.95
N LYS A 153 -16.70 -7.29 5.06
CA LYS A 153 -16.05 -7.74 3.82
C LYS A 153 -14.77 -8.53 4.12
N CYS A 154 -13.97 -8.11 5.10
CA CYS A 154 -12.80 -8.85 5.57
C CYS A 154 -13.16 -10.26 6.04
N VAL A 155 -14.18 -10.36 6.92
CA VAL A 155 -14.64 -11.67 7.43
C VAL A 155 -15.04 -12.57 6.27
N ARG A 156 -15.88 -12.10 5.35
CA ARG A 156 -16.27 -12.87 4.16
C ARG A 156 -15.10 -13.31 3.29
N CYS A 157 -14.09 -12.43 3.13
CA CYS A 157 -12.89 -12.80 2.40
C CYS A 157 -12.16 -13.95 3.07
N LEU A 158 -11.94 -13.86 4.39
CA LEU A 158 -11.20 -14.86 5.15
C LEU A 158 -11.98 -16.19 5.24
N GLU A 159 -13.30 -16.17 5.43
CA GLU A 159 -14.16 -17.35 5.38
C GLU A 159 -14.07 -18.10 4.04
N ASN A 160 -13.78 -17.38 2.95
CA ASN A 160 -13.59 -17.96 1.61
C ASN A 160 -12.10 -18.15 1.25
N ASN A 161 -11.21 -18.19 2.21
CA ASN A 161 -9.77 -18.33 2.03
C ASN A 161 -9.16 -17.27 1.09
N ILE A 162 -9.81 -16.10 0.98
CA ILE A 162 -9.26 -14.96 0.24
C ILE A 162 -8.38 -14.15 1.20
N PRO A 163 -7.06 -14.10 0.96
CA PRO A 163 -6.15 -13.40 1.86
C PRO A 163 -6.39 -11.89 1.82
N ILE A 164 -6.22 -11.26 2.98
CA ILE A 164 -6.26 -9.79 3.10
C ILE A 164 -4.92 -9.27 3.59
N ALA A 165 -4.64 -7.99 3.33
CA ALA A 165 -3.43 -7.33 3.81
C ALA A 165 -3.78 -6.03 4.54
N ILE A 166 -3.17 -5.84 5.71
CA ILE A 166 -3.42 -4.72 6.61
C ILE A 166 -2.09 -4.11 7.04
N ALA A 167 -1.99 -2.78 6.98
CA ALA A 167 -0.92 -2.03 7.61
C ALA A 167 -1.44 -1.47 8.96
N PRO A 168 -1.04 -2.01 10.10
CA PRO A 168 -1.60 -1.62 11.40
C PRO A 168 -1.28 -0.17 11.78
N SER A 169 -0.18 0.38 11.27
CA SER A 169 0.25 1.76 11.51
C SER A 169 -0.53 2.83 10.73
N GLY A 170 -1.50 2.42 9.90
CA GLY A 170 -2.37 3.36 9.20
C GLY A 170 -1.68 4.33 8.24
N GLY A 171 -0.51 3.99 7.70
CA GLY A 171 0.19 4.79 6.70
C GLY A 171 1.22 5.80 7.23
N LYS A 172 1.55 5.74 8.53
CA LYS A 172 2.46 6.68 9.19
C LYS A 172 3.66 5.95 9.83
N THR A 173 4.39 5.16 9.05
CA THR A 173 5.43 4.27 9.62
C THR A 173 6.58 5.02 10.29
N TYR A 174 6.99 6.18 9.78
CA TYR A 174 8.06 6.97 10.42
C TYR A 174 7.58 7.67 11.70
N GLU A 175 6.35 8.18 11.72
CA GLU A 175 5.74 8.75 12.93
C GLU A 175 5.29 7.65 13.92
N ALA A 176 5.05 6.43 13.43
CA ALA A 176 4.63 5.29 14.25
C ALA A 176 5.75 4.77 15.18
N PHE A 177 7.03 5.05 14.91
CA PHE A 177 8.12 4.74 15.84
C PHE A 177 8.10 5.66 17.07
N GLU A 178 7.66 6.91 16.90
CA GLU A 178 7.60 7.88 18.00
C GLU A 178 6.24 7.85 18.73
N ASN A 179 5.16 7.60 18.00
CA ASN A 179 3.79 7.52 18.53
C ASN A 179 3.03 6.35 17.91
N PRO A 180 3.22 5.11 18.36
CA PRO A 180 2.60 3.95 17.76
C PRO A 180 1.08 3.94 17.96
N VAL A 181 0.33 4.00 16.86
CA VAL A 181 -1.12 3.76 16.87
C VAL A 181 -1.35 2.24 16.76
N TYR A 182 -1.83 1.64 17.83
CA TYR A 182 -2.14 0.21 17.86
C TYR A 182 -3.55 -0.05 17.30
N ASN A 183 -3.63 -0.27 16.01
CA ASN A 183 -4.88 -0.62 15.36
C ASN A 183 -5.23 -2.09 15.60
N THR A 184 -6.24 -2.35 16.40
CA THR A 184 -6.67 -3.69 16.82
C THR A 184 -7.51 -4.44 15.77
N THR A 185 -7.58 -4.00 14.54
CA THR A 185 -8.36 -4.65 13.46
C THR A 185 -7.93 -6.10 13.25
N VAL A 186 -6.62 -6.38 13.24
CA VAL A 186 -6.09 -7.74 13.02
C VAL A 186 -6.57 -8.72 14.08
N PRO A 187 -6.32 -8.52 15.39
CA PRO A 187 -6.81 -9.44 16.41
C PRO A 187 -8.34 -9.45 16.52
N THR A 188 -9.03 -8.36 16.18
CA THR A 188 -10.50 -8.32 16.16
C THR A 188 -11.07 -9.23 15.07
N LEU A 189 -10.49 -9.23 13.86
CA LEU A 189 -10.89 -10.15 12.79
C LEU A 189 -10.58 -11.60 13.16
N ALA A 190 -9.37 -11.87 13.64
CA ALA A 190 -8.95 -13.21 14.04
C ALA A 190 -9.87 -13.77 15.14
N SER A 191 -10.16 -12.97 16.16
CA SER A 191 -11.08 -13.36 17.25
C SER A 191 -12.49 -13.65 16.75
N ARG A 192 -13.00 -12.83 15.83
CA ARG A 192 -14.35 -13.06 15.27
C ARG A 192 -14.43 -14.36 14.48
N LEU A 193 -13.41 -14.68 13.72
CA LEU A 193 -13.34 -15.94 12.98
C LEU A 193 -13.14 -17.13 13.91
N TYR A 194 -12.31 -16.97 14.95
CA TYR A 194 -12.08 -18.01 15.95
C TYR A 194 -13.38 -18.40 16.70
N LYS A 195 -14.29 -17.45 16.95
CA LYS A 195 -15.63 -17.75 17.48
C LYS A 195 -16.44 -18.70 16.59
N ASN A 196 -16.19 -18.67 15.29
CA ASN A 196 -16.83 -19.52 14.29
C ASN A 196 -15.99 -20.79 14.00
N GLY A 197 -15.00 -21.11 14.83
CA GLY A 197 -14.13 -22.28 14.65
C GLY A 197 -13.07 -22.12 13.55
N ILE A 198 -12.83 -20.91 13.05
CA ILE A 198 -11.88 -20.64 11.96
C ILE A 198 -10.61 -20.02 12.52
N ILE A 199 -9.49 -20.74 12.44
CA ILE A 199 -8.17 -20.24 12.83
C ILE A 199 -7.58 -19.43 11.67
N THR A 200 -7.25 -18.16 11.93
CA THR A 200 -6.67 -17.27 10.95
C THR A 200 -5.16 -17.16 11.15
N LYS A 201 -4.39 -17.39 10.09
CA LYS A 201 -2.94 -17.20 10.09
C LYS A 201 -2.61 -15.74 9.84
N ILE A 202 -1.78 -15.16 10.70
CA ILE A 202 -1.31 -13.77 10.60
C ILE A 202 0.15 -13.85 10.16
N VAL A 203 0.42 -13.36 8.93
CA VAL A 203 1.75 -13.44 8.30
C VAL A 203 2.42 -12.07 8.37
N PRO A 204 3.36 -11.85 9.31
CA PRO A 204 4.13 -10.61 9.34
C PRO A 204 4.99 -10.52 8.09
N SER A 205 4.88 -9.39 7.39
CA SER A 205 5.52 -9.18 6.10
C SER A 205 6.32 -7.88 6.15
N ILE A 206 7.61 -7.97 5.91
CA ILE A 206 8.53 -6.84 6.02
C ILE A 206 8.92 -6.41 4.62
N ILE A 207 8.65 -5.16 4.30
CA ILE A 207 9.06 -4.56 3.04
C ILE A 207 10.28 -3.70 3.31
N LYS A 208 11.42 -4.06 2.69
CA LYS A 208 12.70 -3.38 2.82
C LYS A 208 13.09 -2.76 1.50
N GLU A 209 13.40 -1.47 1.52
CA GLU A 209 13.96 -0.75 0.38
C GLU A 209 15.45 -0.44 0.65
N ARG A 210 16.30 -0.76 -0.31
CA ARG A 210 17.72 -0.37 -0.25
C ARG A 210 18.15 0.22 -1.60
N PRO A 211 18.77 1.41 -1.63
CA PRO A 211 18.83 2.39 -0.53
C PRO A 211 17.44 2.93 -0.20
N ILE A 212 17.28 3.52 0.99
CA ILE A 212 16.01 4.19 1.37
C ILE A 212 15.68 5.20 0.28
N ILE A 213 14.63 4.92 -0.47
CA ILE A 213 14.27 5.71 -1.63
C ILE A 213 13.39 6.84 -1.13
N ASN A 214 13.97 8.04 -1.01
CA ASN A 214 13.11 9.19 -0.93
C ASN A 214 12.40 9.40 -2.28
N GLN A 215 11.28 10.09 -2.25
CA GLN A 215 10.44 10.34 -3.42
C GLN A 215 11.23 10.95 -4.60
N GLU A 216 12.18 11.81 -4.33
CA GLU A 216 13.02 12.45 -5.35
C GLU A 216 13.93 11.44 -6.05
N THR A 217 14.57 10.56 -5.30
CA THR A 217 15.46 9.51 -5.83
C THR A 217 14.71 8.52 -6.69
N TYR A 218 13.48 8.11 -6.26
CA TYR A 218 12.62 7.22 -7.04
C TYR A 218 12.23 7.84 -8.38
N TRP A 219 11.78 9.10 -8.40
CA TRP A 219 11.39 9.77 -9.63
C TRP A 219 12.58 10.03 -10.57
N ARG A 220 13.75 10.29 -10.02
CA ARG A 220 14.99 10.38 -10.81
C ARG A 220 15.34 9.05 -11.46
N TYR A 221 15.16 7.95 -10.71
CA TYR A 221 15.32 6.59 -11.25
C TYR A 221 14.29 6.32 -12.36
N VAL A 222 13.01 6.55 -12.12
CA VAL A 222 11.93 6.39 -13.10
C VAL A 222 12.22 7.22 -14.35
N ALA A 223 12.53 8.50 -14.19
CA ALA A 223 12.88 9.38 -15.31
C ALA A 223 14.09 8.86 -16.10
N SER A 224 15.10 8.29 -15.43
CA SER A 224 16.28 7.72 -16.09
C SER A 224 15.98 6.50 -16.95
N ARG A 225 14.81 5.85 -16.79
CA ARG A 225 14.41 4.62 -17.51
C ARG A 225 13.42 4.86 -18.65
N ILE A 226 12.81 6.02 -18.73
CA ILE A 226 11.92 6.36 -19.84
C ILE A 226 12.75 6.48 -21.12
N ILE A 227 12.33 5.80 -22.20
CA ILE A 227 13.08 5.69 -23.48
C ILE A 227 13.44 7.07 -24.05
N PHE A 228 12.55 8.06 -23.94
CA PHE A 228 12.81 9.44 -24.34
C PHE A 228 13.97 10.07 -23.55
N TYR A 229 14.11 9.74 -22.28
CA TYR A 229 15.22 10.20 -21.46
C TYR A 229 16.53 9.52 -21.87
N ARG A 230 16.47 8.28 -22.38
CA ARG A 230 17.66 7.57 -22.88
C ARG A 230 18.23 8.21 -24.14
N LEU A 231 17.36 8.64 -25.06
CA LEU A 231 17.74 9.40 -26.26
C LEU A 231 18.22 10.81 -25.90
N PHE A 232 17.54 11.46 -24.96
CA PHE A 232 17.94 12.79 -24.43
C PHE A 232 19.21 12.70 -23.60
N ARG A 233 19.48 11.58 -22.95
CA ARG A 233 20.72 11.33 -22.19
C ARG A 233 21.93 11.15 -23.09
N GLN A 234 21.80 10.59 -24.28
CA GLN A 234 22.89 10.55 -25.27
C GLN A 234 23.26 11.97 -25.72
N ALA A 235 22.28 12.85 -25.84
CA ALA A 235 22.52 14.26 -26.09
C ALA A 235 22.99 15.05 -24.83
N LEU A 236 22.62 14.60 -23.62
CA LEU A 236 22.97 15.17 -22.32
C LEU A 236 24.17 14.51 -21.63
N ASN A 237 24.85 13.54 -22.26
CA ASN A 237 26.15 13.03 -21.77
C ASN A 237 27.24 14.12 -21.72
N LEU A 238 26.98 15.27 -22.31
CA LEU A 238 27.70 16.52 -22.08
C LEU A 238 27.53 17.07 -20.64
N PHE A 239 26.52 16.65 -19.89
CA PHE A 239 26.25 17.08 -18.52
C PHE A 239 26.30 15.88 -17.59
N ARG A 240 27.44 15.63 -16.94
CA ARG A 240 27.74 14.60 -15.94
C ARG A 240 26.55 14.25 -15.02
N ILE A 241 25.56 13.53 -15.52
CA ILE A 241 24.44 13.04 -14.72
C ILE A 241 24.84 11.70 -14.12
N LYS A 242 24.93 11.63 -12.79
CA LYS A 242 25.20 10.40 -12.05
C LYS A 242 24.20 9.32 -12.46
N SER A 243 24.71 8.11 -12.76
CA SER A 243 23.85 6.92 -12.94
C SER A 243 23.23 6.59 -11.60
N TYR A 244 21.89 6.54 -11.56
CA TYR A 244 21.18 6.07 -10.35
C TYR A 244 21.09 4.56 -10.35
N GLU A 245 21.50 3.96 -9.25
CA GLU A 245 21.33 2.51 -9.04
C GLU A 245 19.85 2.15 -8.99
N ARG A 246 19.53 0.97 -9.51
CA ARG A 246 18.18 0.43 -9.44
C ARG A 246 17.85 0.14 -7.98
N PRO A 247 16.77 0.69 -7.41
CA PRO A 247 16.37 0.35 -6.07
C PRO A 247 16.01 -1.14 -6.00
N THR A 248 16.51 -1.81 -4.98
CA THR A 248 16.15 -3.19 -4.67
C THR A 248 15.06 -3.18 -3.62
N LEU A 249 13.99 -3.89 -3.90
CA LEU A 249 12.90 -4.12 -2.97
C LEU A 249 12.95 -5.56 -2.50
N THR A 250 12.96 -5.77 -1.20
CA THR A 250 12.87 -7.10 -0.60
C THR A 250 11.60 -7.21 0.22
N ILE A 251 10.85 -8.28 0.01
CA ILE A 251 9.69 -8.63 0.83
C ILE A 251 10.03 -9.89 1.59
N GLU A 252 10.07 -9.81 2.90
CA GLU A 252 10.37 -10.93 3.79
C GLU A 252 9.11 -11.34 4.54
N PHE A 253 8.73 -12.62 4.42
CA PHE A 253 7.61 -13.21 5.13
C PHE A 253 8.14 -13.97 6.35
N LEU A 254 7.75 -13.52 7.54
CA LEU A 254 8.10 -14.21 8.80
C LEU A 254 7.15 -15.39 9.05
N PRO A 255 7.52 -16.30 9.98
CA PRO A 255 6.62 -17.37 10.39
C PRO A 255 5.24 -16.85 10.79
N PRO A 256 4.16 -17.54 10.41
CA PRO A 256 2.80 -17.10 10.72
C PRO A 256 2.52 -17.22 12.22
N LEU A 257 1.76 -16.26 12.72
CA LEU A 257 1.21 -16.22 14.07
C LEU A 257 -0.28 -16.54 14.04
N THR A 258 -0.85 -16.88 15.20
CA THR A 258 -2.30 -17.03 15.40
C THR A 258 -2.76 -16.18 16.59
N PHE A 259 -4.05 -15.84 16.60
CA PHE A 259 -4.70 -15.19 17.74
C PHE A 259 -5.98 -15.94 18.07
N GLU A 260 -5.86 -16.96 18.92
CA GLU A 260 -6.89 -17.94 19.22
C GLU A 260 -7.66 -17.58 20.49
N LYS A 261 -8.29 -16.40 20.51
CA LYS A 261 -9.11 -15.91 21.61
C LYS A 261 -10.48 -15.50 21.12
N ALA A 262 -11.53 -16.14 21.64
CA ALA A 262 -12.91 -15.85 21.25
C ALA A 262 -13.40 -14.49 21.77
N ASN A 263 -13.08 -14.15 23.02
CA ASN A 263 -13.53 -12.93 23.70
C ASN A 263 -12.35 -12.19 24.35
N PRO A 264 -11.36 -11.72 23.57
CA PRO A 264 -10.21 -11.02 24.13
C PRO A 264 -10.61 -9.66 24.66
N SER A 265 -9.97 -9.22 25.74
CA SER A 265 -10.06 -7.87 26.25
C SER A 265 -9.46 -6.86 25.26
N LYS A 266 -9.65 -5.58 25.50
CA LYS A 266 -9.03 -4.52 24.71
C LYS A 266 -7.52 -4.58 24.85
N ASP A 267 -7.02 -4.79 26.06
CA ASP A 267 -5.59 -4.80 26.37
C ASP A 267 -4.88 -5.99 25.69
N GLU A 268 -5.48 -7.19 25.72
CA GLU A 268 -4.95 -8.35 25.01
C GLU A 268 -4.82 -8.12 23.50
N LYS A 269 -5.76 -7.40 22.89
CA LYS A 269 -5.68 -7.04 21.47
C LYS A 269 -4.57 -6.03 21.21
N VAL A 270 -4.42 -5.04 22.09
CA VAL A 270 -3.35 -4.02 22.01
C VAL A 270 -1.99 -4.67 22.17
N ASP A 271 -1.82 -5.52 23.17
CA ASP A 271 -0.56 -6.23 23.42
C ASP A 271 -0.17 -7.13 22.25
N PHE A 272 -1.13 -7.83 21.67
CA PHE A 272 -0.86 -8.62 20.46
C PHE A 272 -0.33 -7.76 19.31
N VAL A 273 -0.99 -6.62 19.05
CA VAL A 273 -0.56 -5.70 17.98
C VAL A 273 0.80 -5.09 18.28
N LYS A 274 1.06 -4.73 19.53
CA LYS A 274 2.35 -4.21 20.00
C LYS A 274 3.49 -5.21 19.73
N ASN A 275 3.29 -6.47 20.13
CA ASN A 275 4.27 -7.52 19.90
C ASN A 275 4.48 -7.81 18.40
N LEU A 276 3.39 -7.79 17.61
CA LEU A 276 3.44 -7.98 16.16
C LEU A 276 4.22 -6.85 15.46
N LEU A 277 3.99 -5.61 15.85
CA LEU A 277 4.71 -4.44 15.31
C LEU A 277 6.18 -4.48 15.74
N GLN A 278 6.48 -4.81 17.00
CA GLN A 278 7.84 -4.95 17.48
C GLN A 278 8.61 -6.01 16.68
N LEU A 279 7.98 -7.17 16.41
CA LEU A 279 8.55 -8.21 15.56
C LEU A 279 8.91 -7.71 14.16
N ILE A 280 8.00 -6.94 13.54
CA ILE A 280 8.22 -6.37 12.21
C ILE A 280 9.38 -5.36 12.24
N TYR A 281 9.43 -4.48 13.25
CA TYR A 281 10.45 -3.43 13.35
C TYR A 281 11.83 -3.98 13.69
N ASP A 282 11.93 -4.98 14.54
CA ASP A 282 13.22 -5.61 14.89
C ASP A 282 13.85 -6.28 13.66
N ASN A 283 13.02 -6.84 12.79
CA ASN A 283 13.50 -7.44 11.55
C ASN A 283 13.69 -6.42 10.41
N LEU A 284 13.06 -5.24 10.48
CA LEU A 284 13.31 -4.16 9.54
C LEU A 284 14.70 -3.54 9.72
N LYS A 285 15.22 -3.52 10.96
CA LYS A 285 16.54 -2.98 11.31
C LYS A 285 17.71 -3.90 10.91
N LYS A 286 17.46 -5.19 10.75
CA LYS A 286 18.43 -6.18 10.24
C LYS A 286 18.58 -6.06 8.72
#